data_b5781445242fd9aceab7b12a090d9c92
#
_entry.id   b5781445242fd9aceab7b12a090d9c92
#
_cell.length_a   1.000
_cell.length_b   1.000
_cell.length_c   1.000
_cell.angle_alpha   90.00
_cell.angle_beta   90.00
_cell.angle_gamma   90.00
#
_symmetry.space_group_name_H-M   'P 1'
#
loop_
_entity.id
_entity.type
_entity.pdbx_description
1 polymer ?
#
loop_
_entity_poly.entity_id
_entity_poly.type
_entity_poly.pdbx_seq_one_letter_code
_entity_poly.pdbx_strand_id
1 'polypeptide(L)'
;MNTFTGQEVADHIEYITPEESDVPDYFISKYILPNDGWKNKPIKLKDLLKDRDFKDYYKSGEERYEDWEVSGDDLYQELVVYKGKLLDGYSRATRMLRAGEKTAGAFVLEHNKFVMESEVFERYTKLDSISNKLLGDCFRQWVLDFKNGKKSSSYSFEVQNPGLTFDLNCSIYFKGKGFEVLNSTGADGRDEDDEGDWQDPFINVDFACNPDWLPTYWEEIYFVLADVLRHEIEHITQDGIDIGNYRKGKPNEPDEMMRSMINMGMLPKVTYLLLPKEVDANIQGLRFEAKKRGEKTIVAVNRYLDSKEEMGEINSKERAEVLVKWEARAKHLGFKL
;
A
#
# COMPACT_ATOMS: atom_id res chain seq x y z
N MET A 1 21.30 -20.74 -15.98
CA MET A 1 20.50 -20.99 -14.78
C MET A 1 19.05 -21.05 -15.23
N ASN A 2 18.35 -22.11 -14.89
CA ASN A 2 16.93 -22.20 -15.21
C ASN A 2 16.16 -21.26 -14.28
N THR A 3 15.17 -20.57 -14.84
CA THR A 3 14.21 -19.77 -14.09
C THR A 3 12.91 -20.56 -13.97
N PHE A 4 12.26 -20.44 -12.83
CA PHE A 4 11.01 -21.11 -12.50
C PHE A 4 9.91 -20.07 -12.30
N THR A 5 8.69 -20.44 -12.63
CA THR A 5 7.48 -19.67 -12.33
C THR A 5 7.09 -19.83 -10.87
N GLY A 6 6.27 -18.92 -10.37
CA GLY A 6 5.71 -19.07 -9.02
C GLY A 6 4.89 -20.35 -8.86
N GLN A 7 4.19 -20.79 -9.91
CA GLN A 7 3.43 -22.03 -9.90
C GLN A 7 4.33 -23.25 -9.74
N GLU A 8 5.46 -23.33 -10.48
CA GLU A 8 6.40 -24.44 -10.35
C GLU A 8 7.02 -24.54 -8.95
N VAL A 9 7.23 -23.40 -8.29
CA VAL A 9 7.74 -23.36 -6.91
C VAL A 9 6.63 -23.72 -5.91
N ALA A 10 5.39 -23.31 -6.14
CA ALA A 10 4.24 -23.71 -5.33
C ALA A 10 4.00 -25.22 -5.42
N ASP A 11 3.99 -25.77 -6.62
CA ASP A 11 3.85 -27.22 -6.86
C ASP A 11 4.96 -28.02 -6.17
N HIS A 12 6.19 -27.48 -6.12
CA HIS A 12 7.29 -28.09 -5.38
C HIS A 12 7.02 -28.13 -3.88
N ILE A 13 6.47 -27.06 -3.28
CA ILE A 13 6.13 -27.01 -1.85
C ILE A 13 5.00 -28.01 -1.54
N GLU A 14 3.96 -28.04 -2.36
CA GLU A 14 2.83 -28.98 -2.20
C GLU A 14 3.26 -30.44 -2.32
N TYR A 15 4.24 -30.74 -3.18
CA TYR A 15 4.78 -32.09 -3.33
C TYR A 15 5.54 -32.55 -2.08
N ILE A 16 6.25 -31.66 -1.40
CA ILE A 16 7.09 -31.96 -0.24
C ILE A 16 6.28 -32.07 1.06
N THR A 17 5.17 -31.39 1.15
CA THR A 17 4.37 -31.27 2.36
C THR A 17 2.93 -31.77 2.12
N PRO A 18 2.71 -33.09 2.01
CA PRO A 18 1.36 -33.62 1.91
C PRO A 18 0.58 -33.34 3.20
N GLU A 19 -0.63 -32.81 3.06
CA GLU A 19 -1.74 -32.66 4.03
C GLU A 19 -1.51 -31.82 5.32
N GLU A 20 -0.28 -31.59 5.77
CA GLU A 20 0.02 -30.81 6.99
C GLU A 20 1.11 -29.74 6.75
N SER A 21 1.06 -29.08 5.60
CA SER A 21 2.00 -28.03 5.25
C SER A 21 1.95 -26.89 6.27
N ASP A 22 3.07 -26.65 6.96
CA ASP A 22 3.26 -25.48 7.83
C ASP A 22 3.41 -24.17 7.02
N VAL A 23 3.45 -24.25 5.68
CA VAL A 23 3.39 -23.08 4.82
C VAL A 23 1.92 -22.75 4.59
N PRO A 24 1.37 -21.72 5.25
CA PRO A 24 -0.04 -21.37 5.05
C PRO A 24 -0.28 -21.04 3.58
N ASP A 25 -1.40 -21.47 2.99
CA ASP A 25 -1.86 -21.11 1.63
C ASP A 25 -1.70 -19.63 1.31
N TYR A 26 -1.82 -18.83 2.34
CA TYR A 26 -1.54 -17.40 2.35
C TYR A 26 -0.11 -17.04 1.91
N PHE A 27 0.91 -17.79 2.35
CA PHE A 27 2.30 -17.51 1.94
C PHE A 27 2.52 -17.88 0.47
N ILE A 28 1.92 -18.99 0.05
CA ILE A 28 1.98 -19.45 -1.34
C ILE A 28 1.31 -18.41 -2.24
N SER A 29 0.09 -18.00 -1.94
CA SER A 29 -0.67 -17.04 -2.73
C SER A 29 -0.06 -15.63 -2.73
N LYS A 30 0.57 -15.22 -1.64
CA LYS A 30 1.12 -13.86 -1.51
C LYS A 30 2.53 -13.70 -2.03
N TYR A 31 3.40 -14.68 -1.78
CA TYR A 31 4.83 -14.52 -2.03
C TYR A 31 5.36 -15.39 -3.16
N ILE A 32 4.66 -16.45 -3.50
CA ILE A 32 5.17 -17.45 -4.44
C ILE A 32 4.46 -17.36 -5.77
N LEU A 33 3.15 -17.60 -5.81
CA LEU A 33 2.35 -17.60 -7.05
C LEU A 33 2.44 -16.31 -7.89
N PRO A 34 2.46 -15.10 -7.29
CA PRO A 34 2.52 -13.87 -8.08
C PRO A 34 3.88 -13.56 -8.67
N ASN A 35 4.91 -14.35 -8.36
CA ASN A 35 6.29 -14.04 -8.70
C ASN A 35 6.91 -15.10 -9.61
N ASP A 36 7.35 -14.68 -10.79
CA ASP A 36 8.16 -15.47 -11.70
C ASP A 36 9.65 -15.11 -11.56
N GLY A 37 10.51 -15.96 -12.12
CA GLY A 37 11.94 -15.71 -12.14
C GLY A 37 12.69 -16.25 -10.93
N TRP A 38 12.11 -17.21 -10.23
CA TRP A 38 12.80 -17.99 -9.21
C TRP A 38 13.99 -18.72 -9.80
N LYS A 39 15.10 -18.74 -9.07
CA LYS A 39 16.34 -19.40 -9.50
C LYS A 39 16.66 -20.52 -8.54
N ASN A 40 16.81 -21.75 -9.05
CA ASN A 40 17.39 -22.82 -8.25
C ASN A 40 18.91 -22.62 -8.18
N LYS A 41 19.42 -22.38 -6.98
CA LYS A 41 20.85 -22.17 -6.72
C LYS A 41 21.26 -22.54 -5.29
N PRO A 42 22.54 -22.90 -5.06
CA PRO A 42 23.02 -23.07 -3.70
C PRO A 42 23.05 -21.74 -2.94
N ILE A 43 22.61 -21.77 -1.69
CA ILE A 43 22.70 -20.67 -0.73
C ILE A 43 23.59 -21.03 0.45
N LYS A 44 24.15 -20.04 1.10
CA LYS A 44 24.90 -20.23 2.35
C LYS A 44 23.92 -20.29 3.51
N LEU A 45 23.82 -21.44 4.18
CA LEU A 45 22.90 -21.64 5.30
C LEU A 45 23.07 -20.60 6.43
N LYS A 46 24.31 -20.16 6.70
CA LYS A 46 24.57 -19.10 7.68
C LYS A 46 23.91 -17.76 7.34
N ASP A 47 23.66 -17.49 6.06
CA ASP A 47 23.00 -16.25 5.65
C ASP A 47 21.52 -16.23 6.04
N LEU A 48 20.89 -17.39 6.19
CA LEU A 48 19.51 -17.51 6.69
C LEU A 48 19.38 -17.03 8.16
N LEU A 49 20.45 -17.09 8.96
CA LEU A 49 20.45 -16.56 10.33
C LEU A 49 20.34 -15.02 10.40
N LYS A 50 20.36 -14.32 9.27
CA LYS A 50 20.06 -12.89 9.16
C LYS A 50 18.53 -12.65 9.15
N ASP A 51 17.76 -13.65 8.72
CA ASP A 51 16.31 -13.65 8.87
C ASP A 51 15.95 -13.84 10.35
N ARG A 52 15.22 -12.89 10.91
CA ARG A 52 14.89 -12.88 12.34
C ARG A 52 14.01 -14.08 12.71
N ASP A 53 13.01 -14.38 11.88
CA ASP A 53 12.03 -15.42 12.15
C ASP A 53 12.72 -16.79 12.14
N PHE A 54 13.56 -17.05 11.15
CA PHE A 54 14.35 -18.28 11.10
C PHE A 54 15.39 -18.36 12.23
N LYS A 55 16.03 -17.27 12.57
CA LYS A 55 17.00 -17.23 13.68
C LYS A 55 16.35 -17.55 15.03
N ASP A 56 15.16 -17.03 15.29
CA ASP A 56 14.44 -17.28 16.50
C ASP A 56 13.96 -18.74 16.56
N TYR A 57 13.46 -19.30 15.45
CA TYR A 57 13.17 -20.72 15.30
C TYR A 57 14.40 -21.62 15.57
N TYR A 58 15.52 -21.32 14.95
CA TYR A 58 16.78 -22.08 15.13
C TYR A 58 17.24 -22.08 16.59
N LYS A 59 17.03 -21.00 17.32
CA LYS A 59 17.40 -20.83 18.72
C LYS A 59 16.41 -21.47 19.69
N SER A 60 15.14 -21.54 19.37
CA SER A 60 14.11 -22.12 20.24
C SER A 60 14.35 -23.57 20.57
N GLY A 61 15.09 -24.26 19.70
CA GLY A 61 15.34 -25.69 19.86
C GLY A 61 14.10 -26.55 19.60
N GLU A 62 12.98 -25.94 19.24
CA GLU A 62 11.78 -26.66 18.87
C GLU A 62 12.03 -27.45 17.59
N GLU A 63 12.17 -28.74 17.73
CA GLU A 63 12.03 -29.68 16.62
C GLU A 63 10.53 -29.99 16.54
N ARG A 64 9.81 -29.28 15.66
CA ARG A 64 8.36 -29.49 15.47
C ARG A 64 8.03 -30.91 14.99
N TYR A 65 9.02 -31.70 14.57
CA TYR A 65 8.85 -33.03 13.99
C TYR A 65 9.95 -33.97 14.48
N GLU A 66 9.98 -34.25 15.81
CA GLU A 66 10.91 -35.24 16.38
C GLU A 66 10.62 -36.67 15.86
N ASP A 67 9.39 -36.92 15.43
CA ASP A 67 8.91 -38.25 15.03
C ASP A 67 8.85 -38.49 13.51
N TRP A 68 9.26 -37.49 12.70
CA TRP A 68 9.29 -37.69 11.26
C TRP A 68 10.57 -38.44 10.87
N GLU A 69 10.41 -39.74 10.53
CA GLU A 69 11.41 -40.46 9.75
C GLU A 69 11.49 -39.83 8.35
N VAL A 70 12.20 -38.69 8.29
CA VAL A 70 12.54 -38.06 7.01
C VAL A 70 13.36 -39.10 6.27
N SER A 71 12.86 -39.61 5.15
CA SER A 71 13.66 -40.45 4.26
C SER A 71 14.92 -39.65 3.89
N GLY A 72 16.07 -40.31 3.76
CA GLY A 72 17.34 -39.60 3.50
C GLY A 72 17.32 -38.68 2.29
N ASP A 73 16.36 -38.86 1.38
CA ASP A 73 16.17 -38.06 0.17
C ASP A 73 15.45 -36.72 0.45
N ASP A 74 14.60 -36.63 1.50
CA ASP A 74 13.86 -35.40 1.82
C ASP A 74 14.71 -34.32 2.45
N LEU A 75 15.85 -34.68 3.06
CA LEU A 75 16.79 -33.72 3.63
C LEU A 75 17.47 -32.82 2.58
N TYR A 76 17.52 -33.25 1.33
CA TYR A 76 18.23 -32.56 0.25
C TYR A 76 17.31 -31.80 -0.69
N GLN A 77 16.04 -31.69 -0.36
CA GLN A 77 15.11 -30.91 -1.17
C GLN A 77 15.36 -29.41 -1.00
N GLU A 78 15.08 -28.68 -2.05
CA GLU A 78 15.35 -27.24 -2.10
C GLU A 78 14.54 -26.48 -1.06
N LEU A 79 15.21 -25.53 -0.42
CA LEU A 79 14.57 -24.54 0.44
C LEU A 79 13.89 -23.48 -0.44
N VAL A 80 12.94 -22.73 0.11
CA VAL A 80 12.32 -21.59 -0.59
C VAL A 80 12.67 -20.29 0.11
N VAL A 81 13.39 -19.42 -0.59
CA VAL A 81 13.92 -18.15 -0.06
C VAL A 81 13.42 -16.98 -0.90
N TYR A 82 12.60 -16.14 -0.31
CA TYR A 82 12.06 -14.91 -0.90
C TYR A 82 12.78 -13.71 -0.31
N LYS A 83 13.52 -12.98 -1.13
CA LYS A 83 14.18 -11.72 -0.72
C LYS A 83 15.03 -11.86 0.57
N GLY A 84 15.72 -12.98 0.71
CA GLY A 84 16.56 -13.27 1.87
C GLY A 84 15.82 -13.83 3.10
N LYS A 85 14.50 -13.94 3.03
CA LYS A 85 13.65 -14.55 4.05
C LYS A 85 13.38 -16.00 3.68
N LEU A 86 13.58 -16.91 4.64
CA LEU A 86 13.22 -18.32 4.46
C LEU A 86 11.68 -18.43 4.53
N LEU A 87 11.03 -18.93 3.48
CA LEU A 87 9.60 -19.17 3.44
C LEU A 87 9.27 -20.62 3.75
N ASP A 88 10.04 -21.57 3.21
CA ASP A 88 9.87 -22.98 3.43
C ASP A 88 11.21 -23.66 3.72
N GLY A 89 11.15 -24.76 4.52
CA GLY A 89 12.30 -25.59 4.87
C GLY A 89 12.97 -25.22 6.20
N TYR A 90 12.28 -24.62 7.16
CA TYR A 90 12.82 -24.25 8.49
C TYR A 90 13.48 -25.44 9.20
N SER A 91 12.80 -26.58 9.28
CA SER A 91 13.33 -27.81 9.92
C SER A 91 14.53 -28.35 9.16
N ARG A 92 14.48 -28.42 7.82
CA ARG A 92 15.57 -28.87 6.96
C ARG A 92 16.81 -27.98 7.11
N ALA A 93 16.66 -26.68 7.01
CA ALA A 93 17.74 -25.73 7.19
C ALA A 93 18.38 -25.81 8.59
N THR A 94 17.56 -26.03 9.62
CA THR A 94 18.04 -26.20 11.01
C THR A 94 18.85 -27.48 11.15
N ARG A 95 18.39 -28.61 10.63
CA ARG A 95 19.12 -29.90 10.67
C ARG A 95 20.45 -29.80 9.90
N MET A 96 20.43 -29.24 8.70
CA MET A 96 21.65 -29.04 7.90
C MET A 96 22.67 -28.14 8.64
N LEU A 97 22.23 -27.05 9.26
CA LEU A 97 23.11 -26.19 10.06
C LEU A 97 23.70 -26.92 11.27
N ARG A 98 22.93 -27.72 11.97
CA ARG A 98 23.37 -28.53 13.13
C ARG A 98 24.31 -29.66 12.69
N ALA A 99 24.09 -30.23 11.49
CA ALA A 99 24.99 -31.20 10.89
C ALA A 99 26.30 -30.58 10.37
N GLY A 100 26.42 -29.26 10.41
CA GLY A 100 27.65 -28.56 9.95
C GLY A 100 27.70 -28.30 8.45
N GLU A 101 26.61 -28.51 7.73
CA GLU A 101 26.47 -28.19 6.33
C GLU A 101 26.66 -26.69 6.10
N LYS A 102 27.29 -26.30 5.00
CA LYS A 102 27.55 -24.90 4.68
C LYS A 102 26.59 -24.31 3.69
N THR A 103 26.06 -25.15 2.81
CA THR A 103 25.19 -24.75 1.70
C THR A 103 24.03 -25.70 1.54
N ALA A 104 22.90 -25.19 1.02
CA ALA A 104 21.76 -25.99 0.61
C ALA A 104 21.26 -25.50 -0.75
N GLY A 105 20.62 -26.39 -1.51
CA GLY A 105 19.85 -26.02 -2.70
C GLY A 105 18.64 -25.18 -2.28
N ALA A 106 18.31 -24.15 -3.05
CA ALA A 106 17.14 -23.34 -2.77
C ALA A 106 16.55 -22.72 -4.04
N PHE A 107 15.24 -22.64 -4.10
CA PHE A 107 14.56 -21.69 -4.97
C PHE A 107 14.67 -20.30 -4.34
N VAL A 108 15.34 -19.40 -5.04
CA VAL A 108 15.63 -18.06 -4.54
C VAL A 108 15.03 -17.04 -5.47
N LEU A 109 14.16 -16.19 -4.95
CA LEU A 109 13.81 -14.94 -5.59
C LEU A 109 14.58 -13.81 -4.90
N GLU A 110 15.58 -13.31 -5.60
CA GLU A 110 16.41 -12.21 -5.10
C GLU A 110 15.70 -10.88 -5.26
N HIS A 111 16.01 -9.94 -4.34
CA HIS A 111 15.78 -8.55 -4.58
C HIS A 111 16.57 -8.10 -5.82
N ASN A 112 15.94 -8.12 -6.96
CA ASN A 112 16.44 -7.28 -8.03
C ASN A 112 16.03 -5.85 -7.65
N LYS A 113 17.00 -5.00 -7.35
CA LYS A 113 16.75 -3.57 -7.09
C LYS A 113 15.88 -2.95 -8.19
N PHE A 114 16.05 -3.47 -9.42
CA PHE A 114 15.26 -3.12 -10.60
C PHE A 114 13.81 -3.65 -10.57
N VAL A 115 13.57 -4.84 -10.00
CA VAL A 115 12.22 -5.43 -9.94
C VAL A 115 11.38 -4.70 -8.87
N MET A 116 11.98 -4.33 -7.73
CA MET A 116 11.27 -3.50 -6.74
C MET A 116 10.94 -2.10 -7.28
N GLU A 117 11.86 -1.48 -8.00
CA GLU A 117 11.57 -0.20 -8.66
C GLU A 117 10.50 -0.37 -9.75
N SER A 118 10.46 -1.51 -10.47
CA SER A 118 9.43 -1.78 -11.47
C SER A 118 8.08 -2.14 -10.85
N GLU A 119 8.02 -2.98 -9.82
CA GLU A 119 6.77 -3.32 -9.11
C GLU A 119 6.15 -2.10 -8.43
N VAL A 120 6.95 -1.30 -7.73
CA VAL A 120 6.50 -0.04 -7.15
C VAL A 120 6.07 0.93 -8.27
N PHE A 121 6.82 1.01 -9.35
CA PHE A 121 6.49 1.85 -10.49
C PHE A 121 5.24 1.34 -11.23
N GLU A 122 5.09 0.04 -11.44
CA GLU A 122 3.88 -0.57 -12.03
C GLU A 122 2.66 -0.35 -11.13
N ARG A 123 2.79 -0.54 -9.83
CA ARG A 123 1.73 -0.24 -8.87
C ARG A 123 1.29 1.21 -8.99
N TYR A 124 2.21 2.17 -8.91
CA TYR A 124 1.86 3.58 -9.00
C TYR A 124 1.28 3.94 -10.36
N THR A 125 1.78 3.35 -11.45
CA THR A 125 1.23 3.55 -12.79
C THR A 125 -0.20 3.02 -12.89
N LYS A 126 -0.50 1.87 -12.29
CA LYS A 126 -1.85 1.29 -12.24
C LYS A 126 -2.79 2.19 -11.44
N LEU A 127 -2.38 2.61 -10.24
CA LEU A 127 -3.17 3.50 -9.39
C LEU A 127 -3.36 4.88 -10.03
N ASP A 128 -2.34 5.46 -10.64
CA ASP A 128 -2.44 6.70 -11.41
C ASP A 128 -3.43 6.55 -12.59
N SER A 129 -3.48 5.38 -13.25
CA SER A 129 -4.42 5.10 -14.34
C SER A 129 -5.87 5.05 -13.84
N ILE A 130 -6.10 4.38 -12.71
CA ILE A 130 -7.41 4.32 -12.05
C ILE A 130 -7.84 5.74 -11.64
N SER A 131 -6.98 6.46 -10.92
CA SER A 131 -7.25 7.85 -10.49
C SER A 131 -7.56 8.75 -11.69
N ASN A 132 -6.86 8.56 -12.81
CA ASN A 132 -7.04 9.35 -14.03
C ASN A 132 -8.41 9.11 -14.67
N LYS A 133 -8.85 7.85 -14.71
CA LYS A 133 -10.18 7.49 -15.22
C LYS A 133 -11.28 8.10 -14.35
N LEU A 134 -11.20 7.87 -13.04
CA LEU A 134 -12.20 8.37 -12.09
C LEU A 134 -12.27 9.89 -12.08
N LEU A 135 -11.11 10.58 -12.07
CA LEU A 135 -11.02 12.02 -12.18
C LEU A 135 -11.70 12.55 -13.44
N GLY A 136 -11.44 11.93 -14.60
CA GLY A 136 -12.02 12.36 -15.87
C GLY A 136 -13.54 12.17 -15.92
N ASP A 137 -14.03 11.06 -15.41
CA ASP A 137 -15.45 10.73 -15.43
C ASP A 137 -16.24 11.58 -14.43
N CYS A 138 -15.74 11.72 -13.20
CA CYS A 138 -16.33 12.55 -12.15
C CYS A 138 -16.39 14.03 -12.59
N PHE A 139 -15.27 14.58 -13.02
CA PHE A 139 -15.20 15.97 -13.44
C PHE A 139 -16.07 16.28 -14.65
N ARG A 140 -16.13 15.39 -15.63
CA ARG A 140 -17.02 15.52 -16.79
C ARG A 140 -18.48 15.58 -16.36
N GLN A 141 -18.89 14.70 -15.44
CA GLN A 141 -20.26 14.68 -14.91
C GLN A 141 -20.58 16.01 -14.20
N TRP A 142 -19.68 16.51 -13.36
CA TRP A 142 -19.87 17.76 -12.64
C TRP A 142 -20.05 18.95 -13.58
N VAL A 143 -19.20 19.07 -14.61
CA VAL A 143 -19.30 20.16 -15.60
C VAL A 143 -20.61 20.08 -16.39
N LEU A 144 -21.07 18.89 -16.76
CA LEU A 144 -22.34 18.70 -17.48
C LEU A 144 -23.53 19.10 -16.62
N ASP A 145 -23.55 18.66 -15.37
CA ASP A 145 -24.62 18.96 -14.44
C ASP A 145 -24.71 20.45 -14.11
N PHE A 146 -23.56 21.12 -13.94
CA PHE A 146 -23.52 22.57 -13.78
C PHE A 146 -24.08 23.30 -15.00
N LYS A 147 -23.67 22.91 -16.23
CA LYS A 147 -24.17 23.51 -17.46
C LYS A 147 -25.68 23.32 -17.63
N ASN A 148 -26.22 22.24 -17.10
CA ASN A 148 -27.65 21.94 -17.09
C ASN A 148 -28.41 22.62 -15.94
N GLY A 149 -27.76 23.53 -15.18
CA GLY A 149 -28.39 24.32 -14.11
C GLY A 149 -28.70 23.54 -12.85
N LYS A 150 -28.09 22.37 -12.64
CA LYS A 150 -28.25 21.64 -11.39
C LYS A 150 -27.56 22.37 -10.23
N LYS A 151 -28.10 22.19 -9.02
CA LYS A 151 -27.53 22.79 -7.78
C LYS A 151 -26.45 21.93 -7.14
N SER A 152 -26.30 20.70 -7.59
CA SER A 152 -25.28 19.74 -7.16
C SER A 152 -25.09 18.68 -8.24
N SER A 153 -23.96 18.01 -8.18
CA SER A 153 -23.68 16.82 -8.99
C SER A 153 -23.04 15.76 -8.12
N SER A 154 -23.38 14.52 -8.35
CA SER A 154 -22.77 13.36 -7.68
C SER A 154 -22.36 12.35 -8.73
N TYR A 155 -21.22 11.73 -8.51
CA TYR A 155 -20.69 10.64 -9.30
C TYR A 155 -20.40 9.47 -8.36
N SER A 156 -21.04 8.34 -8.61
CA SER A 156 -20.82 7.10 -7.85
C SER A 156 -20.35 6.02 -8.80
N PHE A 157 -19.35 5.29 -8.39
CA PHE A 157 -18.76 4.25 -9.21
C PHE A 157 -18.13 3.16 -8.35
N GLU A 158 -18.43 1.91 -8.67
CA GLU A 158 -17.76 0.75 -8.10
C GLU A 158 -16.50 0.43 -8.91
N VAL A 159 -15.34 0.48 -8.25
CA VAL A 159 -14.07 0.13 -8.85
C VAL A 159 -13.82 -1.36 -8.65
N GLN A 160 -13.83 -2.12 -9.73
CA GLN A 160 -13.49 -3.53 -9.73
C GLN A 160 -12.25 -3.74 -10.59
N ASN A 161 -11.11 -3.87 -9.94
CA ASN A 161 -9.85 -4.24 -10.58
C ASN A 161 -9.24 -5.43 -9.85
N PRO A 162 -8.51 -6.32 -10.52
CA PRO A 162 -7.81 -7.39 -9.84
C PRO A 162 -6.95 -6.85 -8.69
N GLY A 163 -7.30 -7.23 -7.45
CA GLY A 163 -6.63 -6.81 -6.24
C GLY A 163 -6.95 -5.40 -5.73
N LEU A 164 -8.00 -4.73 -6.24
CA LEU A 164 -8.44 -3.43 -5.75
C LEU A 164 -9.93 -3.23 -6.05
N THR A 165 -10.77 -3.37 -5.03
CA THR A 165 -12.21 -3.12 -5.10
C THR A 165 -12.59 -2.06 -4.07
N PHE A 166 -13.35 -1.06 -4.47
CA PHE A 166 -13.88 -0.04 -3.59
C PHE A 166 -15.01 0.74 -4.25
N ASP A 167 -15.86 1.33 -3.44
CA ASP A 167 -16.91 2.27 -3.85
C ASP A 167 -16.39 3.70 -3.82
N LEU A 168 -16.65 4.46 -4.87
CA LEU A 168 -16.35 5.88 -4.95
C LEU A 168 -17.64 6.70 -5.00
N ASN A 169 -17.76 7.67 -4.11
CA ASN A 169 -18.78 8.71 -4.17
C ASN A 169 -18.11 10.09 -4.18
N CYS A 170 -18.24 10.80 -5.28
CA CYS A 170 -17.73 12.15 -5.43
C CYS A 170 -18.88 13.12 -5.68
N SER A 171 -19.05 14.12 -4.84
CA SER A 171 -20.11 15.11 -4.96
C SER A 171 -19.56 16.52 -5.00
N ILE A 172 -20.24 17.39 -5.73
CA ILE A 172 -20.01 18.84 -5.70
C ILE A 172 -21.34 19.56 -5.50
N TYR A 173 -21.33 20.50 -4.57
CA TYR A 173 -22.45 21.37 -4.28
C TYR A 173 -22.15 22.78 -4.83
N PHE A 174 -22.97 23.25 -5.76
CA PHE A 174 -22.85 24.59 -6.35
C PHE A 174 -23.52 25.61 -5.41
N LYS A 175 -22.85 25.85 -4.29
CA LYS A 175 -23.33 26.73 -3.21
C LYS A 175 -22.14 27.34 -2.44
N GLY A 176 -22.46 28.32 -1.60
CA GLY A 176 -21.46 28.94 -0.72
C GLY A 176 -20.87 30.21 -1.29
N LYS A 177 -19.83 30.73 -0.65
CA LYS A 177 -19.15 31.98 -1.02
C LYS A 177 -17.73 31.75 -1.47
N GLY A 178 -17.24 30.52 -1.50
CA GLY A 178 -15.89 30.17 -1.81
C GLY A 178 -15.77 28.80 -2.47
N PHE A 179 -14.58 28.22 -2.36
CA PHE A 179 -14.29 26.84 -2.69
C PHE A 179 -13.86 26.12 -1.41
N GLU A 180 -14.50 25.05 -1.11
CA GLU A 180 -14.23 24.23 0.08
C GLU A 180 -14.28 22.75 -0.29
N VAL A 181 -13.36 21.98 0.27
CA VAL A 181 -13.47 20.53 0.38
C VAL A 181 -14.17 20.28 1.72
N LEU A 182 -15.43 19.85 1.66
CA LEU A 182 -16.26 19.73 2.85
C LEU A 182 -15.97 18.44 3.64
N ASN A 183 -15.73 17.35 2.93
CA ASN A 183 -15.33 16.09 3.50
C ASN A 183 -14.43 15.37 2.49
N SER A 184 -13.27 14.94 2.93
CA SER A 184 -12.56 13.83 2.33
C SER A 184 -12.53 12.76 3.41
N THR A 185 -13.28 11.71 3.26
CA THR A 185 -13.24 10.61 4.19
C THR A 185 -12.32 9.57 3.65
N GLY A 186 -11.50 9.05 4.51
CA GLY A 186 -10.60 7.97 4.16
C GLY A 186 -11.35 6.70 3.77
N ALA A 187 -10.63 5.80 3.17
CA ALA A 187 -11.09 4.45 2.91
C ALA A 187 -11.19 3.70 4.23
N ASP A 188 -12.37 3.56 4.76
CA ASP A 188 -12.61 2.70 5.90
C ASP A 188 -13.44 1.50 5.46
N GLY A 189 -12.78 0.38 5.21
CA GLY A 189 -13.41 -0.88 4.89
C GLY A 189 -13.73 -1.73 6.12
N ARG A 190 -13.90 -1.12 7.28
CA ARG A 190 -13.98 -1.82 8.55
C ARG A 190 -15.32 -1.78 9.25
N ASP A 191 -16.27 -1.06 8.72
CA ASP A 191 -17.59 -1.07 9.32
C ASP A 191 -18.23 -2.44 9.05
N GLU A 192 -18.31 -3.28 10.10
CA GLU A 192 -19.24 -4.39 10.10
C GLU A 192 -20.64 -3.75 10.07
N ASP A 193 -21.44 -4.14 9.11
CA ASP A 193 -22.87 -3.79 9.17
C ASP A 193 -23.51 -4.50 10.37
N ASP A 194 -24.78 -4.13 10.68
CA ASP A 194 -25.52 -4.70 11.81
C ASP A 194 -25.73 -6.23 11.70
N GLU A 195 -25.39 -6.84 10.56
CA GLU A 195 -25.46 -8.29 10.29
C GLU A 195 -24.08 -8.96 10.40
N GLY A 196 -22.98 -8.19 10.60
CA GLY A 196 -21.61 -8.69 10.71
C GLY A 196 -20.95 -9.01 9.37
N ASP A 197 -21.54 -8.55 8.28
CA ASP A 197 -20.95 -8.63 6.95
C ASP A 197 -19.96 -7.46 6.71
N TRP A 198 -18.90 -7.73 6.01
CA TRP A 198 -17.86 -6.75 5.70
C TRP A 198 -18.34 -5.83 4.57
N GLN A 199 -18.34 -4.54 4.82
CA GLN A 199 -18.55 -3.55 3.78
C GLN A 199 -17.31 -3.44 2.90
N ASP A 200 -17.52 -3.26 1.59
CA ASP A 200 -16.44 -2.94 0.68
C ASP A 200 -15.84 -1.57 1.02
N PRO A 201 -14.52 -1.40 0.84
CA PRO A 201 -13.88 -0.12 1.06
C PRO A 201 -14.54 0.98 0.24
N PHE A 202 -14.64 2.17 0.80
CA PHE A 202 -15.25 3.30 0.11
C PHE A 202 -14.43 4.57 0.21
N ILE A 203 -14.59 5.43 -0.79
CA ILE A 203 -14.08 6.80 -0.82
C ILE A 203 -15.25 7.74 -1.00
N ASN A 204 -15.43 8.67 -0.06
CA ASN A 204 -16.38 9.76 -0.18
C ASN A 204 -15.64 11.08 -0.25
N VAL A 205 -15.92 11.87 -1.28
CA VAL A 205 -15.33 13.19 -1.49
C VAL A 205 -16.45 14.20 -1.79
N ASP A 206 -16.58 15.19 -0.93
CA ASP A 206 -17.56 16.25 -1.09
C ASP A 206 -16.90 17.61 -1.26
N PHE A 207 -17.33 18.34 -2.29
CA PHE A 207 -16.90 19.71 -2.59
C PHE A 207 -18.05 20.69 -2.47
N ALA A 208 -17.76 21.93 -2.11
CA ALA A 208 -18.67 23.03 -2.31
C ALA A 208 -17.94 24.17 -3.03
N CYS A 209 -18.59 24.76 -4.02
CA CYS A 209 -18.03 25.85 -4.77
C CYS A 209 -19.11 26.90 -5.07
N ASN A 210 -18.74 28.18 -4.91
CA ASN A 210 -19.58 29.29 -5.36
C ASN A 210 -19.81 29.19 -6.87
N PRO A 211 -21.06 29.08 -7.34
CA PRO A 211 -21.38 28.96 -8.76
C PRO A 211 -20.92 30.18 -9.58
N ASP A 212 -20.82 31.36 -8.97
CA ASP A 212 -20.36 32.59 -9.67
C ASP A 212 -18.86 32.53 -10.01
N TRP A 213 -18.13 31.67 -9.36
CA TRP A 213 -16.69 31.47 -9.63
C TRP A 213 -16.42 30.46 -10.74
N LEU A 214 -17.40 29.66 -11.08
CA LEU A 214 -17.36 28.78 -12.22
C LEU A 214 -17.68 29.57 -13.51
N PRO A 215 -17.05 29.37 -14.64
CA PRO A 215 -16.07 28.34 -14.98
C PRO A 215 -14.61 28.64 -14.64
N THR A 216 -14.28 29.83 -14.08
CA THR A 216 -12.89 30.25 -13.83
C THR A 216 -12.11 29.27 -12.95
N TYR A 217 -12.78 28.66 -11.99
CA TYR A 217 -12.19 27.75 -11.02
C TYR A 217 -12.24 26.26 -11.40
N TRP A 218 -12.81 25.90 -12.55
CA TRP A 218 -12.88 24.49 -12.95
C TRP A 218 -11.51 23.82 -13.01
N GLU A 219 -10.50 24.53 -13.48
CA GLU A 219 -9.14 24.00 -13.55
C GLU A 219 -8.57 23.73 -12.17
N GLU A 220 -8.76 24.64 -11.20
CA GLU A 220 -8.32 24.45 -9.82
C GLU A 220 -9.06 23.30 -9.14
N ILE A 221 -10.38 23.23 -9.31
CA ILE A 221 -11.21 22.12 -8.81
C ILE A 221 -10.71 20.79 -9.35
N TYR A 222 -10.37 20.73 -10.65
CA TYR A 222 -9.82 19.53 -11.28
C TYR A 222 -8.52 19.08 -10.63
N PHE A 223 -7.62 20.00 -10.31
CA PHE A 223 -6.33 19.69 -9.71
C PHE A 223 -6.46 19.25 -8.25
N VAL A 224 -7.30 19.94 -7.48
CA VAL A 224 -7.58 19.55 -6.09
C VAL A 224 -8.26 18.17 -6.05
N LEU A 225 -9.22 17.91 -6.94
CA LEU A 225 -9.85 16.58 -7.05
C LEU A 225 -8.83 15.51 -7.42
N ALA A 226 -7.85 15.83 -8.26
CA ALA A 226 -6.79 14.89 -8.63
C ALA A 226 -5.93 14.51 -7.43
N ASP A 227 -5.52 15.49 -6.60
CA ASP A 227 -4.80 15.25 -5.36
C ASP A 227 -5.60 14.36 -4.42
N VAL A 228 -6.83 14.78 -4.08
CA VAL A 228 -7.69 14.08 -3.12
C VAL A 228 -7.97 12.65 -3.56
N LEU A 229 -8.39 12.42 -4.80
CA LEU A 229 -8.68 11.06 -5.28
C LEU A 229 -7.45 10.14 -5.20
N ARG A 230 -6.29 10.64 -5.60
CA ARG A 230 -5.08 9.82 -5.56
C ARG A 230 -4.59 9.57 -4.14
N HIS A 231 -4.78 10.54 -3.23
CA HIS A 231 -4.53 10.42 -1.80
C HIS A 231 -5.39 9.32 -1.18
N GLU A 232 -6.71 9.37 -1.38
CA GLU A 232 -7.65 8.39 -0.80
C GLU A 232 -7.44 6.97 -1.38
N ILE A 233 -7.17 6.86 -2.68
CA ILE A 233 -6.83 5.57 -3.30
C ILE A 233 -5.54 4.99 -2.70
N GLU A 234 -4.56 5.82 -2.29
CA GLU A 234 -3.38 5.32 -1.59
C GLU A 234 -3.76 4.72 -0.24
N HIS A 235 -4.66 5.33 0.53
CA HIS A 235 -5.12 4.79 1.80
C HIS A 235 -5.74 3.39 1.65
N ILE A 236 -6.60 3.17 0.66
CA ILE A 236 -7.17 1.84 0.39
C ILE A 236 -6.08 0.79 0.22
N THR A 237 -5.02 1.11 -0.53
CA THR A 237 -3.94 0.16 -0.77
C THR A 237 -3.02 -0.07 0.42
N GLN A 238 -2.99 0.86 1.37
CA GLN A 238 -2.18 0.74 2.59
C GLN A 238 -2.81 -0.17 3.64
N ASP A 239 -4.11 -0.29 3.66
CA ASP A 239 -4.84 -1.09 4.64
C ASP A 239 -4.82 -2.60 4.34
N GLY A 240 -4.14 -3.01 3.27
CA GLY A 240 -3.99 -4.42 2.91
C GLY A 240 -5.23 -5.02 2.27
N ILE A 241 -6.17 -4.19 1.86
CA ILE A 241 -7.42 -4.57 1.20
C ILE A 241 -7.16 -5.20 -0.18
N ASP A 242 -6.03 -4.88 -0.78
CA ASP A 242 -5.67 -5.31 -2.13
C ASP A 242 -5.37 -6.81 -2.28
N ILE A 243 -5.39 -7.62 -1.20
CA ILE A 243 -4.92 -9.02 -1.29
C ILE A 243 -5.72 -9.99 -0.42
N GLY A 244 -6.94 -9.69 -0.03
CA GLY A 244 -7.73 -10.62 0.82
C GLY A 244 -7.16 -10.86 2.23
N ASN A 245 -6.15 -10.09 2.61
CA ASN A 245 -5.44 -10.21 3.88
C ASN A 245 -6.02 -9.33 4.96
N TYR A 246 -7.31 -9.24 5.01
CA TYR A 246 -7.98 -8.59 6.09
C TYR A 246 -7.79 -9.41 7.37
N ARG A 247 -6.84 -9.03 8.20
CA ARG A 247 -6.75 -9.58 9.56
C ARG A 247 -7.91 -9.03 10.36
N LYS A 248 -8.98 -9.86 10.45
CA LYS A 248 -10.09 -9.64 11.38
C LYS A 248 -9.56 -9.11 12.72
N GLY A 249 -9.93 -7.90 13.09
CA GLY A 249 -9.85 -7.42 14.46
C GLY A 249 -8.56 -6.80 14.95
N LYS A 250 -7.62 -6.38 14.07
CA LYS A 250 -6.56 -5.46 14.49
C LYS A 250 -6.64 -4.17 13.69
N PRO A 251 -7.33 -3.16 14.22
CA PRO A 251 -7.25 -1.81 13.70
C PRO A 251 -5.76 -1.37 13.69
N ASN A 252 -5.42 -0.40 12.87
CA ASN A 252 -4.15 0.31 12.98
C ASN A 252 -4.18 1.15 14.27
N GLU A 253 -4.27 0.48 15.41
CA GLU A 253 -4.43 1.08 16.73
C GLU A 253 -3.48 2.27 16.98
N PRO A 254 -2.19 2.23 16.56
CA PRO A 254 -1.31 3.36 16.78
C PRO A 254 -1.72 4.61 15.98
N ASP A 255 -2.12 4.46 14.71
CA ASP A 255 -2.50 5.59 13.85
C ASP A 255 -3.82 6.21 14.31
N GLU A 256 -4.83 5.39 14.61
CA GLU A 256 -6.13 5.86 15.12
C GLU A 256 -6.01 6.53 16.48
N MET A 257 -5.22 5.93 17.37
CA MET A 257 -4.93 6.55 18.67
C MET A 257 -4.24 7.91 18.50
N MET A 258 -3.24 8.01 17.60
CA MET A 258 -2.56 9.28 17.36
C MET A 258 -3.49 10.31 16.71
N ARG A 259 -4.36 9.92 15.75
CA ARG A 259 -5.38 10.80 15.18
C ARG A 259 -6.36 11.31 16.24
N SER A 260 -6.84 10.42 17.12
CA SER A 260 -7.69 10.81 18.25
C SER A 260 -6.99 11.79 19.18
N MET A 261 -5.71 11.57 19.52
CA MET A 261 -4.92 12.49 20.34
C MET A 261 -4.70 13.85 19.68
N ILE A 262 -4.50 13.89 18.35
CA ILE A 262 -4.40 15.14 17.58
C ILE A 262 -5.74 15.89 17.63
N ASN A 263 -6.85 15.20 17.40
CA ASN A 263 -8.20 15.78 17.41
C ASN A 263 -8.58 16.32 18.80
N MET A 264 -8.10 15.67 19.87
CA MET A 264 -8.27 16.14 21.25
C MET A 264 -7.31 17.30 21.62
N GLY A 265 -6.43 17.72 20.72
CA GLY A 265 -5.40 18.74 20.99
C GLY A 265 -4.28 18.26 21.90
N MET A 266 -4.14 16.97 22.14
CA MET A 266 -3.08 16.37 22.97
C MET A 266 -1.76 16.25 22.21
N LEU A 267 -1.78 16.21 20.88
CA LEU A 267 -0.62 16.22 20.00
C LEU A 267 -0.71 17.40 19.03
N PRO A 268 0.43 17.98 18.61
CA PRO A 268 0.47 19.03 17.61
C PRO A 268 -0.15 18.56 16.28
N LYS A 269 -0.81 19.47 15.55
CA LYS A 269 -1.40 19.18 14.24
C LYS A 269 -0.37 18.68 13.22
N VAL A 270 0.87 19.14 13.29
CA VAL A 270 1.98 18.65 12.44
C VAL A 270 2.17 17.15 12.54
N THR A 271 1.84 16.54 13.68
CA THR A 271 1.95 15.08 13.87
C THR A 271 1.13 14.32 12.82
N TYR A 272 -0.01 14.85 12.41
CA TYR A 272 -0.82 14.26 11.34
C TYR A 272 -0.04 14.12 10.03
N LEU A 273 0.67 15.17 9.61
CA LEU A 273 1.48 15.17 8.39
C LEU A 273 2.70 14.24 8.47
N LEU A 274 2.99 13.71 9.64
CA LEU A 274 4.13 12.83 9.90
C LEU A 274 3.72 11.37 10.16
N LEU A 275 2.41 11.07 10.18
CA LEU A 275 1.92 9.69 10.25
C LEU A 275 2.35 8.94 8.99
N PRO A 276 2.91 7.72 9.10
CA PRO A 276 3.45 7.00 7.94
C PRO A 276 2.47 6.86 6.78
N LYS A 277 1.20 6.56 7.08
CA LYS A 277 0.15 6.44 6.06
C LYS A 277 -0.14 7.78 5.38
N GLU A 278 -0.25 8.85 6.17
CA GLU A 278 -0.50 10.19 5.65
C GLU A 278 0.68 10.71 4.81
N VAL A 279 1.91 10.41 5.20
CA VAL A 279 3.10 10.78 4.42
C VAL A 279 3.02 10.18 3.02
N ASP A 280 2.73 8.89 2.90
CA ASP A 280 2.64 8.21 1.61
C ASP A 280 1.46 8.75 0.78
N ALA A 281 0.29 8.89 1.38
CA ALA A 281 -0.91 9.38 0.71
C ALA A 281 -0.74 10.82 0.21
N ASN A 282 -0.25 11.74 1.05
CA ASN A 282 0.03 13.13 0.65
C ASN A 282 1.06 13.21 -0.48
N ILE A 283 2.15 12.46 -0.39
CA ILE A 283 3.18 12.46 -1.44
C ILE A 283 2.59 11.97 -2.77
N GLN A 284 1.78 10.91 -2.78
CA GLN A 284 1.20 10.38 -4.01
C GLN A 284 0.11 11.28 -4.59
N GLY A 285 -0.73 11.86 -3.75
CA GLY A 285 -1.73 12.85 -4.17
C GLY A 285 -1.10 14.05 -4.84
N LEU A 286 -0.17 14.71 -4.13
CA LEU A 286 0.53 15.90 -4.64
C LEU A 286 1.41 15.60 -5.86
N ARG A 287 2.01 14.42 -5.95
CA ARG A 287 2.73 13.99 -7.15
C ARG A 287 1.78 13.87 -8.35
N PHE A 288 0.60 13.33 -8.13
CA PHE A 288 -0.39 13.16 -9.19
C PHE A 288 -0.98 14.51 -9.62
N GLU A 289 -1.28 15.40 -8.67
CA GLU A 289 -1.68 16.79 -8.94
C GLU A 289 -0.62 17.52 -9.77
N ALA A 290 0.65 17.50 -9.32
CA ALA A 290 1.77 18.13 -10.03
C ALA A 290 1.89 17.65 -11.47
N LYS A 291 1.72 16.34 -11.70
CA LYS A 291 1.70 15.75 -13.05
C LYS A 291 0.56 16.31 -13.90
N LYS A 292 -0.62 16.54 -13.29
CA LYS A 292 -1.76 17.17 -13.99
C LYS A 292 -1.54 18.63 -14.31
N ARG A 293 -0.88 19.36 -13.42
CA ARG A 293 -0.50 20.77 -13.63
C ARG A 293 0.69 20.94 -14.56
N GLY A 294 1.43 19.88 -14.91
CA GLY A 294 2.67 19.96 -15.67
C GLY A 294 3.83 20.61 -14.91
N GLU A 295 3.84 20.48 -13.59
CA GLU A 295 4.85 21.05 -12.70
C GLU A 295 5.66 19.97 -11.95
N LYS A 296 6.72 20.37 -11.24
CA LYS A 296 7.48 19.45 -10.38
C LYS A 296 6.73 19.18 -9.10
N THR A 297 6.84 17.95 -8.56
CA THR A 297 6.19 17.54 -7.31
C THR A 297 6.51 18.49 -6.16
N ILE A 298 7.76 18.96 -6.05
CA ILE A 298 8.16 19.89 -4.98
C ILE A 298 7.38 21.19 -4.99
N VAL A 299 6.89 21.64 -6.16
CA VAL A 299 6.08 22.86 -6.27
C VAL A 299 4.71 22.64 -5.63
N ALA A 300 4.06 21.50 -5.94
CA ALA A 300 2.79 21.13 -5.31
C ALA A 300 2.96 20.93 -3.79
N VAL A 301 4.01 20.22 -3.36
CA VAL A 301 4.32 20.03 -1.94
C VAL A 301 4.51 21.37 -1.21
N ASN A 302 5.28 22.29 -1.79
CA ASN A 302 5.47 23.59 -1.16
C ASN A 302 4.15 24.37 -1.06
N ARG A 303 3.35 24.41 -2.14
CA ARG A 303 2.03 25.06 -2.14
C ARG A 303 1.12 24.50 -1.05
N TYR A 304 1.10 23.17 -0.89
CA TYR A 304 0.33 22.51 0.16
C TYR A 304 0.81 22.89 1.57
N LEU A 305 2.12 22.83 1.81
CA LEU A 305 2.70 23.17 3.11
C LEU A 305 2.57 24.68 3.42
N ASP A 306 2.70 25.54 2.42
CA ASP A 306 2.47 27.00 2.55
C ASP A 306 1.01 27.27 2.97
N SER A 307 0.04 26.58 2.36
CA SER A 307 -1.36 26.69 2.77
C SER A 307 -1.59 26.23 4.23
N LYS A 308 -0.93 25.16 4.67
CA LYS A 308 -1.01 24.70 6.07
C LYS A 308 -0.38 25.70 7.05
N GLU A 309 0.70 26.36 6.66
CA GLU A 309 1.34 27.42 7.45
C GLU A 309 0.45 28.67 7.51
N GLU A 310 -0.14 29.10 6.39
CA GLU A 310 -1.07 30.24 6.32
C GLU A 310 -2.32 30.02 7.17
N MET A 311 -2.84 28.78 7.23
CA MET A 311 -3.96 28.41 8.10
C MET A 311 -3.54 28.30 9.58
N GLY A 312 -2.26 28.42 9.93
CA GLY A 312 -1.75 28.27 11.27
C GLY A 312 -1.81 26.84 11.83
N GLU A 313 -1.88 25.85 10.94
CA GLU A 313 -1.86 24.44 11.33
C GLU A 313 -0.43 23.97 11.65
N ILE A 314 0.55 24.54 10.98
CA ILE A 314 1.99 24.31 11.23
C ILE A 314 2.73 25.65 11.22
N ASN A 315 3.90 25.69 11.86
CA ASN A 315 4.81 26.83 11.77
C ASN A 315 5.99 26.52 10.84
N SER A 316 6.81 27.53 10.53
CA SER A 316 7.92 27.42 9.56
C SER A 316 8.96 26.35 9.96
N LYS A 317 9.17 26.10 11.26
CA LYS A 317 10.07 25.04 11.73
C LYS A 317 9.47 23.66 11.49
N GLU A 318 8.19 23.49 11.81
CA GLU A 318 7.45 22.24 11.58
C GLU A 318 7.33 21.94 10.08
N ARG A 319 7.07 22.97 9.27
CA ARG A 319 7.09 22.89 7.80
C ARG A 319 8.42 22.32 7.27
N ALA A 320 9.53 22.83 7.75
CA ALA A 320 10.86 22.36 7.37
C ALA A 320 11.08 20.88 7.77
N GLU A 321 10.62 20.49 8.98
CA GLU A 321 10.69 19.11 9.45
C GLU A 321 9.87 18.15 8.58
N VAL A 322 8.63 18.52 8.25
CA VAL A 322 7.76 17.75 7.35
C VAL A 322 8.43 17.56 5.99
N LEU A 323 8.94 18.64 5.40
CA LEU A 323 9.58 18.60 4.09
C LEU A 323 10.77 17.62 4.05
N VAL A 324 11.65 17.68 5.06
CA VAL A 324 12.80 16.76 5.16
C VAL A 324 12.36 15.29 5.23
N LYS A 325 11.33 15.00 6.02
CA LYS A 325 10.79 13.63 6.14
C LYS A 325 10.13 13.15 4.84
N TRP A 326 9.37 14.03 4.18
CA TRP A 326 8.73 13.69 2.92
C TRP A 326 9.74 13.49 1.78
N GLU A 327 10.80 14.31 1.71
CA GLU A 327 11.89 14.11 0.74
C GLU A 327 12.59 12.76 0.95
N ALA A 328 12.90 12.42 2.20
CA ALA A 328 13.51 11.13 2.52
C ALA A 328 12.60 9.96 2.14
N ARG A 329 11.29 10.08 2.38
CA ARG A 329 10.31 9.07 2.02
C ARG A 329 10.12 8.93 0.52
N ALA A 330 9.99 10.04 -0.21
CA ALA A 330 9.90 10.04 -1.67
C ALA A 330 11.11 9.36 -2.31
N LYS A 331 12.31 9.65 -1.82
CA LYS A 331 13.54 8.98 -2.26
C LYS A 331 13.49 7.47 -2.01
N HIS A 332 12.94 7.03 -0.87
CA HIS A 332 12.76 5.61 -0.57
C HIS A 332 11.76 4.96 -1.53
N LEU A 333 10.74 5.70 -1.95
CA LEU A 333 9.73 5.28 -2.93
C LEU A 333 10.23 5.36 -4.40
N GLY A 334 11.48 5.76 -4.64
CA GLY A 334 12.14 5.77 -5.95
C GLY A 334 11.94 7.04 -6.78
N PHE A 335 11.45 8.13 -6.21
CA PHE A 335 11.30 9.41 -6.93
C PHE A 335 11.80 10.61 -6.13
N LYS A 336 11.87 11.76 -6.80
CA LYS A 336 12.23 13.05 -6.17
C LYS A 336 10.97 13.89 -6.02
N LEU A 337 10.89 14.59 -4.88
CA LEU A 337 9.94 15.69 -4.76
C LEU A 337 10.30 16.83 -5.71
#